data_9cd2ce9397b031ff6e271f20a5193e55
#
_entry.id   9cd2ce9397b031ff6e271f20a5193e55
#
_cell.length_a   1.000
_cell.length_b   1.000
_cell.length_c   1.000
_cell.angle_alpha   90.00
_cell.angle_beta   90.00
_cell.angle_gamma   90.00
#
_symmetry.space_group_name_H-M   'P 1'
#
loop_
_entity.id
_entity.type
_entity.pdbx_description
1 polymer ?
#
loop_
_entity_poly.entity_id
_entity_poly.type
_entity_poly.pdbx_seq_one_letter_code
_entity_poly.pdbx_strand_id
1 'polypeptide(L)'
;MTGENLIRVDNGGDQTRFPWLGTYQLSRLENQLLLDGLRHFQVFTDGQFPKDVARQSLLAQIAADKSIAQAAPGLNRLIEKVRADLVDGIYVTNLPTEKSITYLLSLTLSSSIGSVFNYGSPNSGRLVMEVASDPSEDQRAELDWRTEGAWVPRDRRTEWIGLLGVENTPGSYTAYAPIKPVEQTLSSHAKAWLYSPSASFHSPHSPASDAMTWSAPRAILSRSPLGHTEIAWPGDAVRAARRDDAIGAGALAELSSEIDQQHVRVSIDAGCFLAFNNLRGVHRQATASDGYCLCYKTYARHSLRALQVKGESGPIFSLAEASASRRDPADFQHPHAAKGKPEYRIHA
;
A
#
# COMPACT_ATOMS: atom_id res chain seq x y z
N MET A 1 13.75 11.23 24.94
CA MET A 1 12.33 10.83 24.97
C MET A 1 11.67 11.48 23.77
N THR A 2 11.67 10.78 22.65
CA THR A 2 10.99 11.21 21.41
C THR A 2 9.51 10.93 21.61
N GLY A 3 8.70 12.00 21.67
CA GLY A 3 7.25 11.88 21.79
C GLY A 3 6.71 11.05 20.63
N GLU A 4 6.23 9.86 20.93
CA GLU A 4 5.66 8.96 19.94
C GLU A 4 4.44 9.60 19.28
N ASN A 5 4.51 9.78 17.95
CA ASN A 5 3.44 10.34 17.15
C ASN A 5 2.34 9.28 16.91
N LEU A 6 1.59 8.92 17.95
CA LEU A 6 0.43 8.06 17.81
C LEU A 6 -0.76 8.88 17.30
N ILE A 7 -1.26 8.55 16.10
CA ILE A 7 -2.52 9.11 15.62
C ILE A 7 -3.65 8.31 16.29
N ARG A 8 -4.19 8.88 17.36
CA ARG A 8 -5.56 8.61 17.79
C ARG A 8 -6.38 9.80 17.30
N VAL A 9 -7.41 9.54 16.53
CA VAL A 9 -8.34 10.60 16.15
C VAL A 9 -9.26 10.87 17.34
N ASP A 10 -8.75 11.66 18.28
CA ASP A 10 -9.61 12.33 19.23
C ASP A 10 -10.34 13.45 18.49
N ASN A 11 -11.63 13.63 18.78
CA ASN A 11 -12.51 14.60 18.15
C ASN A 11 -11.83 15.98 18.01
N GLY A 12 -11.44 16.35 16.79
CA GLY A 12 -10.82 17.64 16.50
C GLY A 12 -9.32 17.61 16.18
N GLY A 13 -8.73 16.44 15.93
CA GLY A 13 -7.30 16.31 15.58
C GLY A 13 -6.90 17.22 14.41
N ASP A 14 -5.87 18.00 14.64
CA ASP A 14 -5.32 18.99 13.71
C ASP A 14 -4.87 18.32 12.39
N GLN A 15 -5.69 18.40 11.34
CA GLN A 15 -5.39 17.90 9.99
C GLN A 15 -4.12 18.54 9.41
N THR A 16 -3.63 19.65 9.97
CA THR A 16 -2.41 20.32 9.52
C THR A 16 -1.17 19.51 9.86
N ARG A 17 -1.24 18.63 10.87
CA ARG A 17 -0.10 17.82 11.32
C ARG A 17 0.27 16.68 10.35
N PHE A 18 -0.71 16.13 9.62
CA PHE A 18 -0.50 15.03 8.68
C PHE A 18 -1.18 15.32 7.33
N PRO A 19 -0.61 16.21 6.52
CA PRO A 19 -1.24 16.68 5.29
C PRO A 19 -1.45 15.58 4.24
N TRP A 20 -0.79 14.43 4.40
CA TRP A 20 -0.95 13.26 3.54
C TRP A 20 -2.16 12.39 3.90
N LEU A 21 -2.71 12.54 5.11
CA LEU A 21 -3.77 11.71 5.66
C LEU A 21 -5.07 12.49 5.81
N GLY A 22 -6.09 12.11 5.06
CA GLY A 22 -7.44 12.58 5.30
C GLY A 22 -8.10 11.77 6.42
N THR A 23 -8.78 12.43 7.35
CA THR A 23 -9.47 11.76 8.45
C THR A 23 -10.98 11.98 8.37
N TYR A 24 -11.76 10.97 8.74
CA TYR A 24 -13.21 11.04 8.80
C TYR A 24 -13.74 10.16 9.93
N GLN A 25 -14.61 10.73 10.76
CA GLN A 25 -15.34 9.99 11.78
C GLN A 25 -16.81 9.94 11.40
N LEU A 26 -17.36 8.73 11.26
CA LEU A 26 -18.79 8.59 11.02
C LEU A 26 -19.58 9.08 12.24
N SER A 27 -20.62 9.85 12.00
CA SER A 27 -21.66 10.08 13.00
C SER A 27 -22.39 8.77 13.31
N ARG A 28 -23.09 8.71 14.42
CA ARG A 28 -23.91 7.54 14.78
C ARG A 28 -24.95 7.21 13.70
N LEU A 29 -25.54 8.25 13.10
CA LEU A 29 -26.53 8.07 12.02
C LEU A 29 -25.88 7.51 10.75
N GLU A 30 -24.74 8.03 10.32
CA GLU A 30 -24.02 7.54 9.14
C GLU A 30 -23.57 6.09 9.33
N ASN A 31 -23.07 5.73 10.53
CA ASN A 31 -22.73 4.36 10.87
C ASN A 31 -23.95 3.43 10.69
N GLN A 32 -25.12 3.82 11.25
CA GLN A 32 -26.35 3.03 11.12
C GLN A 32 -26.81 2.90 9.67
N LEU A 33 -26.82 4.00 8.91
CA LEU A 33 -27.20 3.99 7.50
C LEU A 33 -26.27 3.12 6.64
N LEU A 34 -24.97 3.17 6.93
CA LEU A 34 -23.98 2.32 6.25
C LEU A 34 -24.21 0.84 6.59
N LEU A 35 -24.45 0.54 7.86
CA LEU A 35 -24.77 -0.82 8.32
C LEU A 35 -26.02 -1.36 7.62
N ASP A 36 -27.10 -0.60 7.58
CA ASP A 36 -28.36 -1.01 6.97
C ASP A 36 -28.20 -1.19 5.45
N GLY A 37 -27.46 -0.31 4.80
CA GLY A 37 -27.09 -0.45 3.39
C GLY A 37 -26.33 -1.74 3.10
N LEU A 38 -25.33 -2.07 3.91
CA LEU A 38 -24.54 -3.29 3.74
C LEU A 38 -25.34 -4.56 4.04
N ARG A 39 -26.19 -4.55 5.06
CA ARG A 39 -27.10 -5.66 5.36
C ARG A 39 -28.06 -5.96 4.21
N HIS A 40 -28.51 -4.91 3.51
CA HIS A 40 -29.33 -5.08 2.32
C HIS A 40 -28.61 -5.91 1.25
N PHE A 41 -27.31 -5.72 1.04
CA PHE A 41 -26.53 -6.53 0.11
C PHE A 41 -26.33 -7.98 0.58
N GLN A 42 -26.31 -8.25 1.89
CA GLN A 42 -26.25 -9.62 2.42
C GLN A 42 -27.53 -10.41 2.12
N VAL A 43 -28.69 -9.77 2.16
CA VAL A 43 -29.97 -10.42 1.83
C VAL A 43 -30.00 -10.93 0.39
N PHE A 44 -29.38 -10.19 -0.56
CA PHE A 44 -29.25 -10.64 -1.95
C PHE A 44 -28.34 -11.85 -2.15
N THR A 45 -27.60 -12.23 -1.14
CA THR A 45 -26.67 -13.37 -1.18
C THR A 45 -27.14 -14.55 -0.31
N ASP A 46 -28.41 -14.56 0.13
CA ASP A 46 -28.95 -15.55 1.06
C ASP A 46 -28.13 -15.72 2.35
N GLY A 47 -27.54 -14.62 2.82
CA GLY A 47 -26.65 -14.59 3.99
C GLY A 47 -25.28 -15.24 3.76
N GLN A 48 -25.00 -15.75 2.57
CA GLN A 48 -23.70 -16.29 2.19
C GLN A 48 -22.99 -15.37 1.23
N PHE A 49 -21.79 -14.92 1.60
CA PHE A 49 -20.99 -14.13 0.68
C PHE A 49 -20.56 -15.00 -0.52
N PRO A 50 -20.64 -14.52 -1.77
CA PRO A 50 -20.32 -15.33 -2.94
C PRO A 50 -18.93 -15.91 -2.86
N LYS A 51 -18.76 -17.20 -3.19
CA LYS A 51 -17.43 -17.82 -3.33
C LYS A 51 -16.68 -17.32 -4.57
N ASP A 52 -17.41 -16.91 -5.58
CA ASP A 52 -16.87 -16.35 -6.82
C ASP A 52 -16.28 -14.95 -6.60
N VAL A 53 -14.99 -14.80 -6.84
CA VAL A 53 -14.22 -13.60 -6.54
C VAL A 53 -14.60 -12.43 -7.45
N ALA A 54 -14.94 -12.69 -8.71
CA ALA A 54 -15.38 -11.65 -9.63
C ALA A 54 -16.74 -11.08 -9.18
N ARG A 55 -17.64 -11.96 -8.73
CA ARG A 55 -18.93 -11.56 -8.15
C ARG A 55 -18.74 -10.80 -6.83
N GLN A 56 -17.79 -11.19 -5.99
CA GLN A 56 -17.42 -10.42 -4.77
C GLN A 56 -16.97 -9.00 -5.13
N SER A 57 -16.08 -8.86 -6.10
CA SER A 57 -15.57 -7.56 -6.55
C SER A 57 -16.69 -6.69 -7.09
N LEU A 58 -17.58 -7.25 -7.92
CA LEU A 58 -18.73 -6.53 -8.47
C LEU A 58 -19.70 -6.05 -7.38
N LEU A 59 -20.05 -6.93 -6.43
CA LEU A 59 -20.93 -6.57 -5.31
C LEU A 59 -20.33 -5.48 -4.45
N ALA A 60 -19.02 -5.56 -4.15
CA ALA A 60 -18.32 -4.56 -3.38
C ALA A 60 -18.31 -3.19 -4.09
N GLN A 61 -18.15 -3.17 -5.43
CA GLN A 61 -18.22 -1.95 -6.21
C GLN A 61 -19.63 -1.33 -6.18
N ILE A 62 -20.68 -2.13 -6.35
CA ILE A 62 -22.06 -1.66 -6.27
C ILE A 62 -22.39 -1.14 -4.86
N ALA A 63 -21.89 -1.84 -3.81
CA ALA A 63 -22.08 -1.40 -2.43
C ALA A 63 -21.33 -0.09 -2.15
N ALA A 64 -20.12 0.09 -2.70
CA ALA A 64 -19.36 1.33 -2.59
C ALA A 64 -20.11 2.52 -3.21
N ASP A 65 -20.59 2.35 -4.43
CA ASP A 65 -21.27 3.42 -5.17
C ASP A 65 -22.62 3.81 -4.54
N LYS A 66 -23.32 2.85 -3.94
CA LYS A 66 -24.65 3.11 -3.36
C LYS A 66 -24.59 3.43 -1.87
N SER A 67 -23.93 2.58 -1.07
CA SER A 67 -24.03 2.69 0.39
C SER A 67 -23.18 3.82 0.95
N ILE A 68 -21.93 4.01 0.49
CA ILE A 68 -21.08 5.08 1.02
C ILE A 68 -21.60 6.45 0.61
N ALA A 69 -21.93 6.65 -0.66
CA ALA A 69 -22.39 7.94 -1.14
C ALA A 69 -23.69 8.41 -0.46
N GLN A 70 -24.59 7.46 -0.15
CA GLN A 70 -25.87 7.76 0.49
C GLN A 70 -25.74 7.90 2.02
N ALA A 71 -24.99 6.99 2.66
CA ALA A 71 -24.88 6.96 4.11
C ALA A 71 -23.93 8.03 4.67
N ALA A 72 -22.81 8.30 4.00
CA ALA A 72 -21.74 9.14 4.48
C ALA A 72 -21.18 10.08 3.38
N PRO A 73 -21.92 11.12 2.97
CA PRO A 73 -21.48 12.02 1.89
C PRO A 73 -20.13 12.71 2.18
N GLY A 74 -19.80 12.93 3.46
CA GLY A 74 -18.51 13.49 3.89
C GLY A 74 -17.35 12.52 3.60
N LEU A 75 -17.53 11.24 3.90
CA LEU A 75 -16.58 10.19 3.57
C LEU A 75 -16.43 10.07 2.05
N ASN A 76 -17.53 10.11 1.29
CA ASN A 76 -17.45 10.06 -0.16
C ASN A 76 -16.59 11.19 -0.74
N ARG A 77 -16.76 12.43 -0.26
CA ARG A 77 -15.90 13.57 -0.67
C ARG A 77 -14.42 13.34 -0.33
N LEU A 78 -14.13 12.69 0.80
CA LEU A 78 -12.76 12.36 1.16
C LEU A 78 -12.17 11.30 0.22
N ILE A 79 -12.95 10.27 -0.13
CA ILE A 79 -12.56 9.25 -1.11
C ILE A 79 -12.28 9.88 -2.48
N GLU A 80 -13.07 10.85 -2.91
CA GLU A 80 -12.81 11.60 -4.16
C GLU A 80 -11.46 12.34 -4.13
N LYS A 81 -11.05 12.88 -2.98
CA LYS A 81 -9.71 13.48 -2.83
C LYS A 81 -8.60 12.44 -2.99
N VAL A 82 -8.79 11.20 -2.48
CA VAL A 82 -7.87 10.08 -2.70
C VAL A 82 -7.77 9.74 -4.18
N ARG A 83 -8.93 9.59 -4.85
CA ARG A 83 -8.99 9.28 -6.29
C ARG A 83 -8.38 10.38 -7.16
N ALA A 84 -8.42 11.63 -6.70
CA ALA A 84 -7.80 12.77 -7.35
C ALA A 84 -6.33 13.00 -6.96
N ASP A 85 -5.71 12.05 -6.26
CA ASP A 85 -4.31 12.12 -5.80
C ASP A 85 -3.98 13.32 -4.89
N LEU A 86 -4.98 13.89 -4.21
CA LEU A 86 -4.80 15.04 -3.33
C LEU A 86 -4.33 14.66 -1.92
N VAL A 87 -4.54 13.41 -1.52
CA VAL A 87 -4.06 12.82 -0.25
C VAL A 87 -3.53 11.41 -0.48
N ASP A 88 -2.55 11.01 0.32
CA ASP A 88 -1.88 9.70 0.20
C ASP A 88 -2.46 8.65 1.14
N GLY A 89 -3.48 9.01 1.93
CA GLY A 89 -4.16 8.08 2.82
C GLY A 89 -5.48 8.61 3.34
N ILE A 90 -6.30 7.71 3.84
CA ILE A 90 -7.51 8.01 4.62
C ILE A 90 -7.54 7.18 5.89
N TYR A 91 -8.04 7.78 6.95
CA TYR A 91 -8.32 7.12 8.21
C TYR A 91 -9.78 7.38 8.61
N VAL A 92 -10.56 6.31 8.70
CA VAL A 92 -12.00 6.38 8.98
C VAL A 92 -12.27 5.67 10.29
N THR A 93 -13.03 6.29 11.17
CA THR A 93 -13.38 5.74 12.49
C THR A 93 -14.89 5.66 12.68
N ASN A 94 -15.29 4.95 13.72
CA ASN A 94 -16.69 4.71 14.05
C ASN A 94 -17.46 3.98 12.92
N LEU A 95 -16.79 3.03 12.27
CA LEU A 95 -17.41 2.13 11.30
C LEU A 95 -18.22 1.02 12.00
N PRO A 96 -19.19 0.40 11.30
CA PRO A 96 -19.88 -0.77 11.83
C PRO A 96 -18.92 -1.92 12.17
N THR A 97 -19.14 -2.56 13.34
CA THR A 97 -18.28 -3.67 13.84
C THR A 97 -18.99 -5.02 13.84
N GLU A 98 -20.16 -5.12 13.22
CA GLU A 98 -20.89 -6.37 13.13
C GLU A 98 -20.12 -7.40 12.29
N LYS A 99 -19.76 -8.55 12.89
CA LYS A 99 -18.89 -9.58 12.27
C LYS A 99 -19.44 -10.06 10.92
N SER A 100 -20.76 -10.15 10.77
CA SER A 100 -21.40 -10.64 9.56
C SER A 100 -21.16 -9.76 8.32
N ILE A 101 -20.93 -8.45 8.51
CA ILE A 101 -20.71 -7.51 7.41
C ILE A 101 -19.26 -7.04 7.25
N THR A 102 -18.38 -7.34 8.20
CA THR A 102 -17.02 -6.77 8.25
C THR A 102 -16.21 -7.10 6.98
N TYR A 103 -16.36 -8.31 6.43
CA TYR A 103 -15.73 -8.69 5.17
C TYR A 103 -16.21 -7.82 4.00
N LEU A 104 -17.54 -7.67 3.85
CA LEU A 104 -18.13 -6.83 2.81
C LEU A 104 -17.77 -5.35 3.01
N LEU A 105 -17.74 -4.86 4.26
CA LEU A 105 -17.34 -3.50 4.58
C LEU A 105 -15.90 -3.22 4.14
N SER A 106 -14.97 -4.13 4.41
CA SER A 106 -13.56 -4.01 3.99
C SER A 106 -13.45 -3.90 2.47
N LEU A 107 -14.13 -4.79 1.74
CA LEU A 107 -14.17 -4.73 0.28
C LEU A 107 -14.83 -3.45 -0.24
N THR A 108 -15.94 -3.02 0.36
CA THR A 108 -16.69 -1.83 -0.04
C THR A 108 -15.85 -0.56 0.09
N LEU A 109 -15.18 -0.37 1.24
CA LEU A 109 -14.29 0.77 1.47
C LEU A 109 -13.11 0.77 0.50
N SER A 110 -12.49 -0.38 0.27
CA SER A 110 -11.36 -0.48 -0.66
C SER A 110 -11.80 -0.32 -2.12
N SER A 111 -12.97 -0.86 -2.51
CA SER A 111 -13.56 -0.68 -3.84
C SER A 111 -13.94 0.77 -4.12
N SER A 112 -14.25 1.55 -3.08
CA SER A 112 -14.50 2.99 -3.25
C SER A 112 -13.24 3.77 -3.62
N ILE A 113 -12.04 3.25 -3.30
CA ILE A 113 -10.75 3.88 -3.65
C ILE A 113 -10.29 3.43 -5.04
N GLY A 114 -10.42 2.15 -5.36
CA GLY A 114 -9.99 1.58 -6.63
C GLY A 114 -10.46 0.14 -6.82
N SER A 115 -10.10 -0.46 -7.93
CA SER A 115 -10.44 -1.86 -8.22
C SER A 115 -9.68 -2.79 -7.26
N VAL A 116 -10.42 -3.55 -6.45
CA VAL A 116 -9.85 -4.50 -5.50
C VAL A 116 -9.35 -5.73 -6.24
N PHE A 117 -8.18 -6.21 -5.86
CA PHE A 117 -7.55 -7.39 -6.43
C PHE A 117 -6.67 -8.10 -5.37
N ASN A 118 -6.15 -9.28 -5.72
CA ASN A 118 -5.12 -9.94 -4.94
C ASN A 118 -4.18 -10.74 -5.84
N TYR A 119 -3.01 -11.09 -5.31
CA TYR A 119 -2.11 -12.06 -5.93
C TYR A 119 -2.49 -13.47 -5.47
N GLY A 120 -2.64 -14.42 -6.40
CA GLY A 120 -3.25 -15.73 -6.18
C GLY A 120 -2.52 -16.71 -5.26
N SER A 121 -1.31 -16.39 -4.80
CA SER A 121 -0.59 -17.15 -3.79
C SER A 121 0.22 -16.17 -2.94
N PRO A 122 0.25 -16.31 -1.63
CA PRO A 122 -0.19 -17.41 -0.75
C PRO A 122 -1.63 -17.32 -0.24
N ASN A 123 -2.40 -16.34 -0.65
CA ASN A 123 -3.67 -15.97 -0.02
C ASN A 123 -4.91 -16.76 -0.51
N SER A 124 -4.73 -17.96 -1.04
CA SER A 124 -5.81 -18.88 -1.41
C SER A 124 -6.89 -18.30 -2.33
N GLY A 125 -6.56 -17.28 -3.15
CA GLY A 125 -7.49 -16.65 -4.08
C GLY A 125 -8.57 -15.78 -3.45
N ARG A 126 -8.37 -15.28 -2.22
CA ARG A 126 -9.31 -14.36 -1.54
C ARG A 126 -8.94 -12.91 -1.83
N LEU A 127 -9.95 -12.03 -1.95
CA LEU A 127 -9.76 -10.58 -2.09
C LEU A 127 -9.37 -9.90 -0.77
N VAL A 128 -9.86 -10.44 0.34
CA VAL A 128 -9.53 -9.98 1.69
C VAL A 128 -8.63 -11.00 2.35
N MET A 129 -7.53 -10.53 2.88
CA MET A 129 -6.58 -11.31 3.66
C MET A 129 -6.81 -11.06 5.14
N GLU A 130 -6.91 -12.11 5.91
CA GLU A 130 -6.87 -12.03 7.36
C GLU A 130 -5.40 -11.88 7.80
N VAL A 131 -5.10 -10.79 8.47
CA VAL A 131 -3.79 -10.53 9.06
C VAL A 131 -3.98 -10.55 10.57
N ALA A 132 -3.56 -11.64 11.16
CA ALA A 132 -3.55 -11.80 12.60
C ALA A 132 -2.12 -11.72 13.13
N SER A 133 -1.94 -11.13 14.29
CA SER A 133 -0.73 -11.23 15.08
C SER A 133 -1.10 -11.80 16.44
N ASP A 134 -0.52 -12.94 16.76
CA ASP A 134 -0.65 -13.58 18.06
C ASP A 134 0.71 -13.49 18.78
N PRO A 135 0.78 -12.87 19.97
CA PRO A 135 2.02 -12.77 20.72
C PRO A 135 2.57 -14.13 21.19
N SER A 136 1.77 -15.21 21.14
CA SER A 136 2.20 -16.57 21.47
C SER A 136 3.00 -17.25 20.36
N GLU A 137 2.83 -16.83 19.13
CA GLU A 137 3.67 -17.26 18.03
C GLU A 137 4.95 -16.42 18.03
N ASP A 138 6.10 -17.04 17.86
CA ASP A 138 7.46 -16.41 17.90
C ASP A 138 7.70 -15.29 16.87
N GLN A 139 6.62 -14.70 16.35
CA GLN A 139 6.57 -13.59 15.40
C GLN A 139 6.68 -12.21 16.08
N ARG A 140 7.44 -12.11 17.18
CA ARG A 140 7.79 -10.85 17.83
C ARG A 140 8.68 -9.92 16.96
N ALA A 141 9.03 -10.36 15.77
CA ALA A 141 9.74 -9.51 14.83
C ALA A 141 8.77 -8.43 14.36
N GLU A 142 9.00 -7.18 14.79
CA GLU A 142 8.49 -6.02 14.05
C GLU A 142 8.83 -6.28 12.59
N LEU A 143 7.80 -6.43 11.76
CA LEU A 143 8.03 -6.57 10.33
C LEU A 143 8.77 -5.32 9.87
N ASP A 144 9.87 -5.53 9.17
CA ASP A 144 10.69 -4.44 8.66
C ASP A 144 9.90 -3.50 7.72
N TRP A 145 10.37 -2.26 7.61
CA TRP A 145 9.81 -1.28 6.69
C TRP A 145 9.78 -1.79 5.27
N ARG A 146 8.63 -1.73 4.62
CA ARG A 146 8.51 -2.22 3.25
C ARG A 146 7.43 -1.51 2.44
N THR A 147 7.64 -1.52 1.14
CA THR A 147 6.59 -1.37 0.13
C THR A 147 6.09 -2.77 -0.23
N GLU A 148 4.80 -3.02 -0.14
CA GLU A 148 4.23 -4.31 -0.54
C GLU A 148 4.50 -4.59 -2.02
N GLY A 149 5.10 -5.75 -2.31
CA GLY A 149 5.48 -6.11 -3.67
C GLY A 149 6.54 -5.21 -4.29
N ALA A 150 7.51 -4.71 -3.52
CA ALA A 150 8.58 -3.84 -4.03
C ALA A 150 9.32 -4.41 -5.25
N TRP A 151 9.43 -5.74 -5.34
CA TRP A 151 10.04 -6.47 -6.47
C TRP A 151 9.14 -6.58 -7.71
N VAL A 152 7.82 -6.34 -7.56
CA VAL A 152 6.86 -6.34 -8.67
C VAL A 152 7.04 -5.05 -9.49
N PRO A 153 6.99 -5.10 -10.82
CA PRO A 153 6.99 -3.90 -11.66
C PRO A 153 5.93 -2.88 -11.20
N ARG A 154 6.26 -1.59 -11.29
CA ARG A 154 5.43 -0.51 -10.79
C ARG A 154 3.97 -0.57 -11.29
N ASP A 155 3.80 -0.82 -12.58
CA ASP A 155 2.51 -0.87 -13.25
C ASP A 155 1.63 -2.05 -12.81
N ARG A 156 2.18 -3.00 -12.08
CA ARG A 156 1.51 -4.19 -11.53
C ARG A 156 1.50 -4.24 -10.01
N ARG A 157 2.27 -3.36 -9.33
CA ARG A 157 2.33 -3.29 -7.87
C ARG A 157 1.02 -2.75 -7.31
N THR A 158 0.61 -3.20 -6.11
CA THR A 158 -0.55 -2.59 -5.44
C THR A 158 -0.32 -1.10 -5.20
N GLU A 159 -1.31 -0.28 -5.52
CA GLU A 159 -1.26 1.17 -5.28
C GLU A 159 -1.77 1.52 -3.89
N TRP A 160 -2.82 0.85 -3.47
CA TRP A 160 -3.47 1.11 -2.19
C TRP A 160 -3.53 -0.16 -1.35
N ILE A 161 -3.25 0.00 -0.06
CA ILE A 161 -3.47 -1.03 0.96
C ILE A 161 -4.55 -0.51 1.88
N GLY A 162 -5.63 -1.28 2.03
CA GLY A 162 -6.68 -1.06 3.02
C GLY A 162 -6.52 -2.01 4.19
N LEU A 163 -6.65 -1.50 5.41
CA LEU A 163 -6.63 -2.24 6.66
C LEU A 163 -7.89 -1.90 7.45
N LEU A 164 -8.77 -2.87 7.68
CA LEU A 164 -9.94 -2.72 8.55
C LEU A 164 -9.70 -3.48 9.85
N GLY A 165 -9.73 -2.81 10.99
CA GLY A 165 -9.66 -3.42 12.30
C GLY A 165 -10.92 -4.23 12.60
N VAL A 166 -10.74 -5.51 12.93
CA VAL A 166 -11.83 -6.44 13.26
C VAL A 166 -11.86 -6.72 14.76
N GLU A 167 -10.71 -7.09 15.32
CA GLU A 167 -10.55 -7.38 16.73
C GLU A 167 -9.11 -7.02 17.13
N ASN A 168 -8.95 -6.00 17.96
CA ASN A 168 -7.62 -5.53 18.32
C ASN A 168 -7.54 -5.24 19.80
N THR A 169 -6.48 -5.70 20.42
CA THR A 169 -6.11 -5.29 21.77
C THR A 169 -5.57 -3.85 21.71
N PRO A 170 -5.85 -3.02 22.73
CA PRO A 170 -5.29 -1.68 22.79
C PRO A 170 -3.77 -1.70 22.68
N GLY A 171 -3.23 -0.86 21.78
CA GLY A 171 -1.79 -0.75 21.52
C GLY A 171 -1.33 -1.38 20.20
N SER A 172 -2.20 -2.10 19.48
CA SER A 172 -1.90 -2.52 18.10
C SER A 172 -1.92 -1.33 17.15
N TYR A 173 -0.91 -1.22 16.30
CA TYR A 173 -0.82 -0.13 15.33
C TYR A 173 -0.15 -0.58 14.04
N THR A 174 -0.40 0.16 12.98
CA THR A 174 0.39 0.14 11.74
C THR A 174 1.22 1.41 11.69
N ALA A 175 2.51 1.29 11.41
CA ALA A 175 3.36 2.44 11.14
C ALA A 175 3.44 2.70 9.64
N TYR A 176 3.40 3.98 9.26
CA TYR A 176 3.53 4.42 7.88
C TYR A 176 4.46 5.63 7.79
N ALA A 177 5.39 5.62 6.85
CA ALA A 177 6.26 6.74 6.56
C ALA A 177 6.00 7.22 5.12
N PRO A 178 5.36 8.40 4.94
CA PRO A 178 5.16 8.99 3.61
C PRO A 178 6.50 9.40 3.01
N ILE A 179 6.73 9.06 1.74
CA ILE A 179 8.06 9.26 1.12
C ILE A 179 8.40 10.71 0.87
N LYS A 180 7.42 11.58 0.67
CA LYS A 180 7.67 12.99 0.34
C LYS A 180 8.45 13.74 1.44
N PRO A 181 8.07 13.73 2.73
CA PRO A 181 8.88 14.32 3.79
C PRO A 181 10.24 13.60 3.94
N VAL A 182 10.29 12.27 3.85
CA VAL A 182 11.55 11.52 3.88
C VAL A 182 12.51 11.99 2.77
N GLU A 183 12.04 12.10 1.53
CA GLU A 183 12.84 12.60 0.42
C GLU A 183 13.39 14.01 0.68
N GLN A 184 12.61 14.88 1.32
CA GLN A 184 13.03 16.27 1.55
C GLN A 184 14.26 16.36 2.45
N THR A 185 14.40 15.45 3.43
CA THR A 185 15.50 15.42 4.39
C THR A 185 16.76 14.73 3.87
N LEU A 186 16.64 13.84 2.88
CA LEU A 186 17.80 13.16 2.29
C LEU A 186 18.83 14.12 1.68
N SER A 187 20.09 13.77 1.80
CA SER A 187 21.20 14.46 1.15
C SER A 187 21.10 14.38 -0.38
N SER A 188 21.70 15.33 -1.07
CA SER A 188 21.72 15.33 -2.55
C SER A 188 22.41 14.10 -3.13
N HIS A 189 23.42 13.57 -2.46
CA HIS A 189 24.15 12.36 -2.89
C HIS A 189 23.25 11.11 -2.73
N ALA A 190 22.56 10.98 -1.59
CA ALA A 190 21.62 9.89 -1.38
C ALA A 190 20.46 9.94 -2.41
N LYS A 191 19.87 11.12 -2.63
CA LYS A 191 18.84 11.30 -3.67
C LYS A 191 19.31 10.85 -5.03
N ALA A 192 20.50 11.36 -5.48
CA ALA A 192 21.03 11.01 -6.79
C ALA A 192 21.20 9.49 -6.95
N TRP A 193 21.71 8.82 -5.91
CA TRP A 193 21.87 7.37 -5.95
C TRP A 193 20.54 6.62 -5.93
N LEU A 194 19.61 7.00 -5.06
CA LEU A 194 18.31 6.34 -4.90
C LEU A 194 17.41 6.46 -6.15
N TYR A 195 17.54 7.53 -6.91
CA TYR A 195 16.87 7.72 -8.20
C TYR A 195 17.58 7.02 -9.37
N SER A 196 18.81 6.54 -9.19
CA SER A 196 19.53 5.81 -10.21
C SER A 196 19.27 4.31 -10.13
N PRO A 197 19.41 3.53 -11.23
CA PRO A 197 19.25 2.08 -11.22
C PRO A 197 20.49 1.40 -10.58
N SER A 198 20.71 1.63 -9.30
CA SER A 198 21.90 1.20 -8.56
C SER A 198 21.63 0.21 -7.45
N ALA A 199 20.34 -0.14 -7.18
CA ALA A 199 19.94 -1.11 -6.18
C ALA A 199 19.49 -2.43 -6.82
N SER A 200 19.75 -3.56 -6.17
CA SER A 200 19.17 -4.86 -6.50
C SER A 200 18.26 -5.32 -5.37
N PHE A 201 17.13 -5.92 -5.74
CA PHE A 201 16.13 -6.42 -4.82
C PHE A 201 16.12 -7.93 -4.81
N HIS A 202 15.94 -8.52 -3.66
CA HIS A 202 15.68 -9.94 -3.51
C HIS A 202 14.18 -10.22 -3.53
N SER A 203 13.74 -11.18 -4.34
CA SER A 203 12.34 -11.65 -4.34
C SER A 203 12.23 -12.88 -3.42
N PRO A 204 11.40 -12.83 -2.38
CA PRO A 204 11.18 -13.99 -1.51
C PRO A 204 10.41 -15.14 -2.19
N HIS A 205 9.85 -14.89 -3.37
CA HIS A 205 8.97 -15.83 -4.07
C HIS A 205 9.51 -16.31 -5.40
N SER A 206 10.82 -16.43 -5.55
CA SER A 206 11.39 -17.10 -6.74
C SER A 206 11.23 -18.62 -6.58
N PRO A 207 10.27 -19.26 -7.28
CA PRO A 207 9.97 -20.69 -7.07
C PRO A 207 11.02 -21.63 -7.69
N ALA A 208 12.05 -21.10 -8.33
CA ALA A 208 12.91 -21.89 -9.22
C ALA A 208 14.26 -22.29 -8.65
N SER A 209 14.68 -21.81 -7.49
CA SER A 209 15.92 -22.27 -6.87
C SER A 209 16.04 -21.84 -5.40
N ASP A 210 16.67 -22.69 -4.56
CA ASP A 210 17.15 -22.34 -3.22
C ASP A 210 18.24 -21.24 -3.24
N ALA A 211 18.60 -20.75 -4.42
CA ALA A 211 19.55 -19.66 -4.59
C ALA A 211 18.81 -18.32 -4.57
N MET A 212 19.18 -17.45 -3.64
CA MET A 212 18.75 -16.05 -3.57
C MET A 212 18.95 -15.35 -4.92
N THR A 213 17.87 -15.13 -5.67
CA THR A 213 17.92 -14.42 -6.96
C THR A 213 17.74 -12.94 -6.73
N TRP A 214 18.78 -12.17 -7.03
CA TRP A 214 18.73 -10.71 -7.01
C TRP A 214 18.26 -10.16 -8.34
N SER A 215 17.43 -9.14 -8.32
CA SER A 215 16.97 -8.46 -9.54
C SER A 215 18.13 -7.81 -10.31
N ALA A 216 17.91 -7.50 -11.57
CA ALA A 216 18.72 -6.49 -12.26
C ALA A 216 18.70 -5.16 -11.47
N PRO A 217 19.71 -4.30 -11.63
CA PRO A 217 19.75 -3.00 -10.98
C PRO A 217 18.52 -2.15 -11.32
N ARG A 218 17.94 -1.51 -10.30
CA ARG A 218 16.76 -0.64 -10.42
C ARG A 218 16.81 0.50 -9.42
N ALA A 219 16.05 1.55 -9.67
CA ALA A 219 15.93 2.68 -8.75
C ALA A 219 15.01 2.33 -7.57
N ILE A 220 15.31 2.87 -6.41
CA ILE A 220 14.46 2.80 -5.21
C ILE A 220 13.42 3.93 -5.25
N LEU A 221 13.83 5.12 -5.62
CA LEU A 221 12.94 6.26 -5.81
C LEU A 221 12.66 6.49 -7.30
N SER A 222 11.44 6.88 -7.60
CA SER A 222 11.01 7.25 -8.95
C SER A 222 10.02 8.40 -8.92
N ARG A 223 9.72 8.96 -10.08
CA ARG A 223 8.63 9.95 -10.22
C ARG A 223 7.45 9.32 -10.93
N SER A 224 6.25 9.54 -10.40
CA SER A 224 5.03 9.19 -11.11
C SER A 224 4.82 10.11 -12.32
N PRO A 225 3.94 9.77 -13.28
CA PRO A 225 3.57 10.68 -14.37
C PRO A 225 3.03 12.03 -13.89
N LEU A 226 2.47 12.10 -12.69
CA LEU A 226 1.98 13.32 -12.06
C LEU A 226 3.06 14.06 -11.24
N GLY A 227 4.32 13.59 -11.26
CA GLY A 227 5.44 14.21 -10.57
C GLY A 227 5.57 13.86 -9.08
N HIS A 228 4.71 12.99 -8.55
CA HIS A 228 4.85 12.52 -7.17
C HIS A 228 6.05 11.59 -7.01
N THR A 229 6.73 11.69 -5.88
CA THR A 229 7.77 10.73 -5.50
C THR A 229 7.13 9.39 -5.16
N GLU A 230 7.68 8.33 -5.72
CA GLU A 230 7.30 6.95 -5.44
C GLU A 230 8.51 6.17 -4.92
N ILE A 231 8.25 5.14 -4.13
CA ILE A 231 9.28 4.30 -3.51
C ILE A 231 9.01 2.82 -3.78
N ALA A 232 10.09 2.07 -3.98
CA ALA A 232 10.12 0.62 -3.97
C ALA A 232 11.14 0.18 -2.91
N TRP A 233 10.67 -0.12 -1.71
CA TRP A 233 11.50 -0.49 -0.57
C TRP A 233 11.16 -1.91 -0.09
N PRO A 234 11.99 -2.90 -0.35
CA PRO A 234 11.72 -4.29 0.06
C PRO A 234 12.27 -4.62 1.46
N GLY A 235 12.52 -3.64 2.32
CA GLY A 235 13.13 -3.84 3.62
C GLY A 235 14.59 -4.30 3.51
N ASP A 236 14.98 -5.28 4.32
CA ASP A 236 16.31 -5.88 4.32
C ASP A 236 16.64 -6.62 3.00
N ALA A 237 15.65 -6.85 2.14
CA ALA A 237 15.83 -7.50 0.85
C ALA A 237 16.34 -6.56 -0.25
N VAL A 238 17.13 -5.52 0.12
CA VAL A 238 17.76 -4.57 -0.80
C VAL A 238 19.26 -4.49 -0.55
N ARG A 239 20.02 -4.29 -1.60
CA ARG A 239 21.46 -3.97 -1.52
C ARG A 239 21.89 -3.11 -2.69
N ALA A 240 23.04 -2.46 -2.56
CA ALA A 240 23.71 -1.87 -3.72
C ALA A 240 24.01 -2.97 -4.76
N ALA A 241 23.78 -2.69 -6.03
CA ALA A 241 24.04 -3.65 -7.12
C ALA A 241 25.54 -3.99 -7.24
N ARG A 242 26.43 -3.06 -6.89
CA ARG A 242 27.87 -3.28 -6.78
C ARG A 242 28.23 -3.53 -5.33
N ARG A 243 29.04 -4.57 -5.07
CA ARG A 243 29.38 -4.99 -3.68
C ARG A 243 30.19 -3.96 -2.89
N ASP A 244 30.98 -3.14 -3.57
CA ASP A 244 31.90 -2.15 -3.02
C ASP A 244 31.39 -0.71 -3.15
N ASP A 245 30.09 -0.54 -3.38
CA ASP A 245 29.46 0.78 -3.49
C ASP A 245 29.22 1.39 -2.09
N ALA A 246 30.24 2.05 -1.56
CA ALA A 246 30.15 2.76 -0.27
C ALA A 246 29.11 3.89 -0.28
N ILE A 247 28.92 4.56 -1.45
CA ILE A 247 27.90 5.60 -1.61
C ILE A 247 26.52 4.98 -1.50
N GLY A 248 26.30 3.84 -2.14
CA GLY A 248 25.07 3.11 -2.07
C GLY A 248 24.75 2.63 -0.67
N ALA A 249 25.73 2.06 0.03
CA ALA A 249 25.54 1.66 1.44
C ALA A 249 25.15 2.85 2.33
N GLY A 250 25.79 4.00 2.14
CA GLY A 250 25.45 5.24 2.85
C GLY A 250 24.04 5.74 2.52
N ALA A 251 23.65 5.72 1.25
CA ALA A 251 22.31 6.17 0.80
C ALA A 251 21.19 5.27 1.35
N LEU A 252 21.41 3.94 1.42
CA LEU A 252 20.46 3.01 2.01
C LEU A 252 20.31 3.23 3.52
N ALA A 253 21.42 3.42 4.23
CA ALA A 253 21.42 3.69 5.67
C ALA A 253 20.74 5.03 5.99
N GLU A 254 20.99 6.09 5.20
CA GLU A 254 20.36 7.39 5.34
C GLU A 254 18.84 7.29 5.12
N LEU A 255 18.40 6.60 4.04
CA LEU A 255 16.98 6.39 3.76
C LEU A 255 16.28 5.64 4.91
N SER A 256 16.87 4.56 5.41
CA SER A 256 16.31 3.80 6.52
C SER A 256 16.19 4.66 7.79
N SER A 257 17.20 5.45 8.12
CA SER A 257 17.18 6.38 9.25
C SER A 257 16.09 7.44 9.12
N GLU A 258 15.91 8.03 7.93
CA GLU A 258 14.89 9.05 7.69
C GLU A 258 13.48 8.45 7.73
N ILE A 259 13.29 7.22 7.24
CA ILE A 259 12.02 6.50 7.37
C ILE A 259 11.67 6.34 8.86
N ASP A 260 12.63 5.91 9.69
CA ASP A 260 12.41 5.76 11.13
C ASP A 260 12.09 7.08 11.84
N GLN A 261 12.62 8.20 11.37
CA GLN A 261 12.36 9.51 11.96
C GLN A 261 11.03 10.13 11.54
N GLN A 262 10.59 9.87 10.30
CA GLN A 262 9.42 10.52 9.69
C GLN A 262 8.13 9.70 9.79
N HIS A 263 8.19 8.49 10.35
CA HIS A 263 7.00 7.65 10.42
C HIS A 263 5.97 8.15 11.44
N VAL A 264 4.76 7.71 11.21
CA VAL A 264 3.65 7.88 12.14
C VAL A 264 3.04 6.52 12.47
N ARG A 265 2.54 6.39 13.68
CA ARG A 265 1.81 5.21 14.14
C ARG A 265 0.31 5.49 14.08
N VAL A 266 -0.45 4.59 13.46
CA VAL A 266 -1.89 4.69 13.34
C VAL A 266 -2.52 3.50 14.03
N SER A 267 -3.33 3.74 15.06
CA SER A 267 -4.08 2.68 15.73
C SER A 267 -5.17 2.14 14.81
N ILE A 268 -5.26 0.81 14.70
CA ILE A 268 -6.27 0.13 13.89
C ILE A 268 -7.21 -0.62 14.85
N ASP A 269 -7.99 0.13 15.60
CA ASP A 269 -9.00 -0.44 16.50
C ASP A 269 -10.17 -1.05 15.71
N ALA A 270 -10.99 -1.88 16.37
CA ALA A 270 -12.20 -2.41 15.75
C ALA A 270 -13.12 -1.26 15.27
N GLY A 271 -13.57 -1.34 14.02
CA GLY A 271 -14.34 -0.26 13.38
C GLY A 271 -13.50 0.93 12.91
N CYS A 272 -12.17 0.79 12.82
CA CYS A 272 -11.29 1.74 12.16
C CYS A 272 -10.81 1.18 10.81
N PHE A 273 -10.78 2.01 9.80
CA PHE A 273 -10.22 1.69 8.49
C PHE A 273 -9.11 2.68 8.13
N LEU A 274 -7.95 2.14 7.83
CA LEU A 274 -6.83 2.89 7.27
C LEU A 274 -6.61 2.44 5.83
N ALA A 275 -6.59 3.36 4.89
CA ALA A 275 -6.00 3.08 3.58
C ALA A 275 -4.86 4.05 3.32
N PHE A 276 -3.78 3.55 2.72
CA PHE A 276 -2.60 4.35 2.38
C PHE A 276 -2.04 3.95 1.02
N ASN A 277 -1.39 4.92 0.37
CA ASN A 277 -0.76 4.73 -0.92
C ASN A 277 0.58 4.00 -0.76
N ASN A 278 0.61 2.74 -1.18
CA ASN A 278 1.78 1.86 -1.08
C ASN A 278 2.93 2.25 -2.03
N LEU A 279 2.67 3.07 -3.04
CA LEU A 279 3.74 3.59 -3.92
C LEU A 279 4.40 4.84 -3.34
N ARG A 280 3.69 5.57 -2.44
CA ARG A 280 4.13 6.86 -1.91
C ARG A 280 4.60 6.81 -0.47
N GLY A 281 4.81 5.62 0.05
CA GLY A 281 5.36 5.43 1.39
C GLY A 281 5.70 3.98 1.67
N VAL A 282 6.27 3.78 2.84
CA VAL A 282 6.59 2.47 3.38
C VAL A 282 5.80 2.24 4.65
N HIS A 283 5.51 0.99 4.94
CA HIS A 283 4.77 0.62 6.13
C HIS A 283 5.44 -0.54 6.86
N ARG A 284 5.15 -0.65 8.14
CA ARG A 284 5.41 -1.84 8.94
C ARG A 284 4.24 -2.08 9.88
N GLN A 285 3.95 -3.35 10.10
CA GLN A 285 3.00 -3.74 11.13
C GLN A 285 3.79 -3.97 12.41
N ALA A 286 3.39 -3.30 13.47
CA ALA A 286 3.91 -3.55 14.78
C ALA A 286 2.74 -3.89 15.70
N THR A 287 2.92 -4.90 16.51
CA THR A 287 1.98 -5.26 17.58
C THR A 287 2.56 -4.79 18.90
N ALA A 288 1.69 -4.35 19.80
CA ALA A 288 2.06 -4.24 21.19
C ALA A 288 2.52 -5.62 21.70
N SER A 289 3.49 -5.64 22.59
CA SER A 289 4.15 -6.85 23.08
C SER A 289 3.23 -7.93 23.63
N ASP A 290 1.98 -7.59 23.96
CA ASP A 290 0.99 -8.47 24.62
C ASP A 290 -0.38 -8.43 23.94
N GLY A 291 -0.48 -7.93 22.71
CA GLY A 291 -1.76 -7.65 22.06
C GLY A 291 -2.09 -8.56 20.89
N TYR A 292 -3.34 -9.04 20.85
CA TYR A 292 -3.93 -9.69 19.67
C TYR A 292 -4.44 -8.63 18.70
N CYS A 293 -4.10 -8.78 17.41
CA CYS A 293 -4.61 -7.94 16.33
C CYS A 293 -5.17 -8.82 15.22
N LEU A 294 -6.41 -8.55 14.82
CA LEU A 294 -7.01 -9.12 13.62
C LEU A 294 -7.44 -7.97 12.72
N CYS A 295 -6.82 -7.85 11.56
CA CYS A 295 -7.21 -6.90 10.54
C CYS A 295 -7.56 -7.62 9.24
N TYR A 296 -8.51 -7.05 8.50
CA TYR A 296 -8.77 -7.39 7.11
C TYR A 296 -7.96 -6.49 6.19
N LYS A 297 -7.01 -7.10 5.46
CA LYS A 297 -6.13 -6.41 4.50
C LYS A 297 -6.65 -6.61 3.07
N THR A 298 -6.65 -5.54 2.30
CA THR A 298 -7.07 -5.53 0.89
C THR A 298 -6.04 -4.80 0.04
N TYR A 299 -5.96 -5.15 -1.24
CA TYR A 299 -5.20 -4.42 -2.24
C TYR A 299 -6.12 -3.77 -3.25
N ALA A 300 -5.83 -2.53 -3.65
CA ALA A 300 -6.57 -1.84 -4.68
C ALA A 300 -5.65 -1.07 -5.64
N ARG A 301 -6.14 -0.86 -6.87
CA ARG A 301 -5.51 -0.07 -7.92
C ARG A 301 -6.53 0.73 -8.68
N HIS A 302 -6.12 1.87 -9.23
CA HIS A 302 -6.96 2.63 -10.18
C HIS A 302 -7.30 1.81 -11.44
N SER A 303 -6.37 0.95 -11.89
CA SER A 303 -6.58 0.11 -13.07
C SER A 303 -5.88 -1.24 -12.92
N LEU A 304 -6.59 -2.31 -13.25
CA LEU A 304 -6.06 -3.68 -13.29
C LEU A 304 -5.52 -4.06 -14.67
N ARG A 305 -5.56 -3.17 -15.66
CA ARG A 305 -5.19 -3.47 -17.05
C ARG A 305 -3.78 -4.06 -17.19
N ALA A 306 -2.81 -3.57 -16.41
CA ALA A 306 -1.44 -4.07 -16.46
C ALA A 306 -1.29 -5.47 -15.85
N LEU A 307 -2.21 -5.87 -14.97
CA LEU A 307 -2.24 -7.19 -14.34
C LEU A 307 -2.97 -8.23 -15.20
N GLN A 308 -3.85 -7.80 -16.11
CA GLN A 308 -4.59 -8.71 -16.98
C GLN A 308 -3.65 -9.30 -18.04
N VAL A 309 -3.32 -10.58 -17.88
CA VAL A 309 -2.62 -11.37 -18.88
C VAL A 309 -3.65 -12.01 -19.81
N LYS A 310 -3.29 -12.26 -21.06
CA LYS A 310 -4.20 -12.91 -22.04
C LYS A 310 -4.81 -14.19 -21.47
N GLY A 311 -6.10 -14.18 -21.23
CA GLY A 311 -6.88 -15.34 -20.77
C GLY A 311 -7.26 -15.33 -19.28
N GLU A 312 -6.69 -14.48 -18.45
CA GLU A 312 -7.14 -14.32 -17.07
C GLU A 312 -8.22 -13.26 -16.97
N SER A 313 -9.41 -13.68 -16.61
CA SER A 313 -10.55 -12.80 -16.33
C SER A 313 -10.86 -12.87 -14.84
N GLY A 314 -10.28 -11.97 -14.06
CA GLY A 314 -10.63 -11.94 -12.65
C GLY A 314 -9.74 -11.00 -11.84
N PRO A 315 -10.12 -10.68 -10.61
CA PRO A 315 -9.34 -9.81 -9.73
C PRO A 315 -8.23 -10.56 -8.94
N ILE A 316 -7.95 -11.83 -9.27
CA ILE A 316 -6.86 -12.62 -8.70
C ILE A 316 -5.82 -12.86 -9.76
N PHE A 317 -4.57 -12.50 -9.49
CA PHE A 317 -3.47 -12.57 -10.42
C PHE A 317 -2.34 -13.45 -9.88
N SER A 318 -1.64 -14.18 -10.76
CA SER A 318 -0.45 -14.94 -10.38
C SER A 318 0.68 -13.99 -9.98
N LEU A 319 1.22 -14.15 -8.76
CA LEU A 319 2.37 -13.35 -8.31
C LEU A 319 3.62 -13.61 -9.16
N ALA A 320 3.81 -14.86 -9.63
CA ALA A 320 4.91 -15.20 -10.52
C ALA A 320 4.82 -14.45 -11.84
N GLU A 321 3.63 -14.35 -12.44
CA GLU A 321 3.39 -13.61 -13.69
C GLU A 321 3.44 -12.11 -13.48
N ALA A 322 2.91 -11.60 -12.36
CA ALA A 322 3.02 -10.20 -11.99
C ALA A 322 4.49 -9.78 -11.78
N SER A 323 5.33 -10.69 -11.30
CA SER A 323 6.77 -10.47 -11.09
C SER A 323 7.61 -10.71 -12.33
N ALA A 324 7.09 -11.46 -13.34
CA ALA A 324 7.81 -11.75 -14.55
C ALA A 324 8.11 -10.46 -15.33
N SER A 325 9.38 -10.21 -15.54
CA SER A 325 9.90 -9.00 -16.17
C SER A 325 9.49 -8.93 -17.66
N ARG A 326 8.38 -8.26 -17.96
CA ARG A 326 8.42 -7.40 -19.15
C ARG A 326 9.23 -6.18 -18.75
N ARG A 327 10.27 -5.84 -19.51
CA ARG A 327 11.09 -4.64 -19.29
C ARG A 327 10.14 -3.49 -18.95
N ASP A 328 10.25 -2.95 -17.74
CA ASP A 328 9.38 -1.86 -17.28
C ASP A 328 9.63 -0.67 -18.21
N PRO A 329 8.61 -0.10 -18.88
CA PRO A 329 8.79 1.11 -19.67
C PRO A 329 9.40 2.28 -18.87
N ALA A 330 9.24 2.30 -17.54
CA ALA A 330 9.89 3.25 -16.65
C ALA A 330 11.41 3.05 -16.56
N ASP A 331 11.93 1.86 -16.88
CA ASP A 331 13.38 1.61 -16.96
C ASP A 331 14.02 2.29 -18.19
N PHE A 332 13.22 2.82 -19.13
CA PHE A 332 13.70 3.48 -20.35
C PHE A 332 13.64 5.01 -20.32
N GLN A 333 13.14 5.64 -19.26
CA GLN A 333 13.05 7.11 -19.21
C GLN A 333 14.33 7.76 -18.63
N HIS A 334 15.49 7.49 -19.23
CA HIS A 334 16.61 8.42 -19.19
C HIS A 334 16.95 8.88 -20.61
N PRO A 335 16.46 10.05 -21.05
CA PRO A 335 16.81 10.62 -22.36
C PRO A 335 18.20 11.29 -22.37
N HIS A 336 19.15 10.87 -21.54
CA HIS A 336 20.47 11.51 -21.46
C HIS A 336 21.68 10.60 -21.71
N ALA A 337 21.56 9.65 -22.62
CA ALA A 337 22.75 8.93 -23.06
C ALA A 337 22.73 8.64 -24.57
N ALA A 338 22.60 9.65 -25.38
CA ALA A 338 23.06 9.64 -26.79
C ALA A 338 22.98 11.06 -27.39
N LYS A 339 23.78 11.98 -26.91
CA LYS A 339 24.19 13.09 -27.78
C LYS A 339 25.57 12.76 -28.28
N GLY A 340 25.59 12.25 -29.52
CA GLY A 340 26.80 12.04 -30.28
C GLY A 340 27.64 13.30 -30.28
N LYS A 341 28.96 13.12 -30.16
CA LYS A 341 29.94 14.20 -30.34
C LYS A 341 29.72 14.81 -31.71
N PRO A 342 29.66 16.14 -31.83
CA PRO A 342 29.72 16.79 -33.16
C PRO A 342 31.11 16.53 -33.76
N GLU A 343 31.18 15.82 -34.87
CA GLU A 343 32.37 15.78 -35.72
C GLU A 343 32.56 17.16 -36.31
N TYR A 344 33.52 17.89 -35.79
CA TYR A 344 34.06 19.09 -36.47
C TYR A 344 34.88 18.62 -37.66
N ARG A 345 34.33 18.71 -38.88
CA ARG A 345 35.12 18.68 -40.14
C ARG A 345 35.76 20.05 -40.29
N ILE A 346 37.07 20.10 -40.13
CA ILE A 346 37.89 21.20 -40.55
C ILE A 346 38.07 21.04 -42.06
N HIS A 347 37.52 21.93 -42.86
CA HIS A 347 37.90 22.10 -44.25
C HIS A 347 39.09 23.05 -44.31
N ALA A 348 40.22 22.55 -44.86
CA ALA A 348 41.36 23.33 -45.29
C ALA A 348 41.04 24.08 -46.59
#